data_00484e36b5f9cdbb0f23515193a84930
#
_entry.id   00484e36b5f9cdbb0f23515193a84930
#
_cell.length_a   1.000
_cell.length_b   1.000
_cell.length_c   1.000
_cell.angle_alpha   90.00
_cell.angle_beta   90.00
_cell.angle_gamma   90.00
#
_symmetry.space_group_name_H-M   'P 1'
#
loop_
_entity.id
_entity.type
_entity.pdbx_description
1 polymer ?
#
loop_
_entity_poly.entity_id
_entity_poly.type
_entity_poly.pdbx_seq_one_letter_code
_entity_poly.pdbx_strand_id
1 'polypeptide(L)'
;WALTGFWHGASWNFILWGLLMFALISVEKLGLIRILERVPALGHLYMALAISVSWVLFAVTDLSQMAVYFTRLFPFLPQPEGMAYFAGDYLKYGRLYGLSLAAGLVFATGLPMKLYRRFKNSPAAAVVLLAVFWGCVYCMKMGMDDPFLYFRF
;
A
#
# COMPACT_ATOMS: atom_id res chain seq x y z
N TRP A 1 15.99 -7.63 -7.42
CA TRP A 1 15.22 -6.50 -6.88
C TRP A 1 15.92 -5.16 -7.08
N ALA A 2 17.23 -5.04 -6.86
CA ALA A 2 17.95 -3.81 -7.17
C ALA A 2 17.82 -3.41 -8.65
N LEU A 3 17.95 -4.37 -9.57
CA LEU A 3 17.73 -4.15 -11.01
C LEU A 3 16.27 -3.83 -11.32
N THR A 4 15.31 -4.39 -10.59
CA THR A 4 13.89 -4.06 -10.73
C THR A 4 13.63 -2.60 -10.34
N GLY A 5 14.26 -2.13 -9.25
CA GLY A 5 14.20 -0.71 -8.89
C GLY A 5 14.74 0.19 -9.99
N PHE A 6 15.91 -0.14 -10.53
CA PHE A 6 16.51 0.58 -11.65
C PHE A 6 15.66 0.56 -12.93
N TRP A 7 14.94 -0.52 -13.17
CA TRP A 7 14.02 -0.64 -14.31
C TRP A 7 12.83 0.33 -14.22
N HIS A 8 12.37 0.66 -13.00
CA HIS A 8 11.31 1.65 -12.77
C HIS A 8 11.75 3.10 -13.04
N GLY A 9 13.05 3.35 -13.04
CA GLY A 9 13.63 4.68 -13.33
C GLY A 9 15.01 4.85 -12.73
N ALA A 10 15.79 5.77 -13.29
CA ALA A 10 17.16 6.06 -12.84
C ALA A 10 17.21 7.00 -11.62
N SER A 11 16.12 7.14 -10.87
CA SER A 11 16.04 7.98 -9.68
C SER A 11 16.36 7.19 -8.41
N TRP A 12 16.96 7.86 -7.43
CA TRP A 12 17.39 7.24 -6.17
C TRP A 12 16.26 6.59 -5.38
N ASN A 13 15.06 7.14 -5.43
CA ASN A 13 13.89 6.57 -4.76
C ASN A 13 13.58 5.15 -5.24
N PHE A 14 13.65 4.87 -6.55
CA PHE A 14 13.42 3.54 -7.11
C PHE A 14 14.52 2.55 -6.75
N ILE A 15 15.79 3.02 -6.71
CA ILE A 15 16.91 2.20 -6.29
C ILE A 15 16.76 1.81 -4.81
N LEU A 16 16.45 2.79 -3.95
CA LEU A 16 16.20 2.54 -2.52
C LEU A 16 15.01 1.61 -2.29
N TRP A 17 13.94 1.78 -3.08
CA TRP A 17 12.79 0.88 -3.04
C TRP A 17 13.18 -0.56 -3.41
N GLY A 18 13.93 -0.75 -4.49
CA GLY A 18 14.40 -2.07 -4.90
C GLY A 18 15.33 -2.72 -3.88
N LEU A 19 16.20 -1.93 -3.23
CA LEU A 19 17.06 -2.41 -2.15
C LEU A 19 16.25 -2.77 -0.90
N LEU A 20 15.22 -1.99 -0.54
CA LEU A 20 14.32 -2.33 0.54
C LEU A 20 13.63 -3.67 0.28
N MET A 21 13.07 -3.88 -0.92
CA MET A 21 12.42 -5.14 -1.29
C MET A 21 13.39 -6.32 -1.20
N PHE A 22 14.62 -6.14 -1.69
CA PHE A 22 15.66 -7.14 -1.55
C PHE A 22 15.96 -7.48 -0.08
N ALA A 23 16.11 -6.45 0.78
CA ALA A 23 16.39 -6.63 2.20
C ALA A 23 15.24 -7.36 2.91
N LEU A 24 13.99 -6.94 2.69
CA LEU A 24 12.82 -7.58 3.29
C LEU A 24 12.73 -9.06 2.92
N ILE A 25 12.81 -9.39 1.63
CA ILE A 25 12.75 -10.79 1.15
C ILE A 25 13.93 -11.60 1.69
N SER A 26 15.12 -11.01 1.79
CA SER A 26 16.28 -11.69 2.33
C SER A 26 16.09 -12.05 3.81
N VAL A 27 15.64 -11.09 4.62
CA VAL A 27 15.37 -11.31 6.06
C VAL A 27 14.25 -12.34 6.26
N GLU A 28 13.18 -12.29 5.44
CA GLU A 28 12.11 -13.29 5.47
C GLU A 28 12.66 -14.70 5.21
N LYS A 29 13.50 -14.86 4.18
CA LYS A 29 14.12 -16.15 3.84
C LYS A 29 15.13 -16.63 4.88
N LEU A 30 15.81 -15.71 5.58
CA LEU A 30 16.74 -16.05 6.66
C LEU A 30 16.04 -16.54 7.93
N GLY A 31 14.72 -16.48 7.99
CA GLY A 31 13.95 -17.11 9.06
C GLY A 31 12.83 -16.27 9.66
N LEU A 32 12.74 -14.99 9.33
CA LEU A 32 11.67 -14.12 9.81
C LEU A 32 10.28 -14.68 9.46
N ILE A 33 10.13 -15.28 8.27
CA ILE A 33 8.86 -15.86 7.81
C ILE A 33 8.31 -16.90 8.81
N ARG A 34 9.18 -17.71 9.43
CA ARG A 34 8.76 -18.71 10.43
C ARG A 34 8.14 -18.08 11.67
N ILE A 35 8.64 -16.90 12.06
CA ILE A 35 8.12 -16.14 13.21
C ILE A 35 6.76 -15.52 12.85
N LEU A 36 6.68 -14.91 11.65
CA LEU A 36 5.45 -14.29 11.15
C LEU A 36 4.32 -15.30 10.96
N GLU A 37 4.62 -16.52 10.50
CA GLU A 37 3.64 -17.61 10.37
C GLU A 37 3.13 -18.11 11.73
N ARG A 38 3.96 -18.08 12.78
CA ARG A 38 3.54 -18.46 14.13
C ARG A 38 2.64 -17.44 14.80
N VAL A 39 2.80 -16.15 14.44
CA VAL A 39 2.06 -15.05 15.05
C VAL A 39 1.42 -14.20 13.94
N PRO A 40 0.21 -14.58 13.44
CA PRO A 40 -0.43 -13.91 12.31
C PRO A 40 -0.62 -12.40 12.49
N ALA A 41 -0.90 -11.95 13.73
CA ALA A 41 -1.02 -10.53 14.04
C ALA A 41 0.28 -9.75 13.75
N LEU A 42 1.44 -10.36 14.10
CA LEU A 42 2.75 -9.80 13.79
C LEU A 42 3.00 -9.75 12.27
N GLY A 43 2.54 -10.78 11.55
CA GLY A 43 2.61 -10.82 10.09
C GLY A 43 1.83 -9.68 9.45
N HIS A 44 0.62 -9.40 9.92
CA HIS A 44 -0.19 -8.28 9.42
C HIS A 44 0.44 -6.92 9.74
N LEU A 45 0.96 -6.73 10.96
CA LEU A 45 1.67 -5.51 11.33
C LEU A 45 2.94 -5.30 10.49
N TYR A 46 3.73 -6.35 10.32
CA TYR A 46 4.92 -6.34 9.46
C TYR A 46 4.58 -5.92 8.03
N MET A 47 3.56 -6.54 7.42
CA MET A 47 3.14 -6.21 6.06
C MET A 47 2.60 -4.78 5.96
N ALA A 48 1.82 -4.32 6.94
CA ALA A 48 1.30 -2.95 6.94
C ALA A 48 2.46 -1.93 6.97
N LEU A 49 3.47 -2.14 7.81
CA LEU A 49 4.65 -1.29 7.88
C LEU A 49 5.50 -1.37 6.61
N ALA A 50 5.77 -2.58 6.12
CA ALA A 50 6.57 -2.82 4.92
C ALA A 50 5.95 -2.15 3.69
N ILE A 51 4.63 -2.30 3.50
CA ILE A 51 3.90 -1.67 2.40
C ILE A 51 3.92 -0.14 2.54
N SER A 52 3.64 0.42 3.73
CA SER A 52 3.63 1.87 3.93
C SER A 52 4.99 2.49 3.65
N VAL A 53 6.07 1.91 4.17
CA VAL A 53 7.44 2.36 3.90
C VAL A 53 7.80 2.23 2.42
N SER A 54 7.45 1.10 1.81
CA SER A 54 7.64 0.83 0.39
C SER A 54 6.98 1.87 -0.50
N TRP A 55 5.73 2.25 -0.20
CA TRP A 55 5.02 3.27 -0.97
C TRP A 55 5.61 4.67 -0.81
N VAL A 56 6.09 5.05 0.37
CA VAL A 56 6.79 6.34 0.55
C VAL A 56 8.05 6.39 -0.31
N LEU A 57 8.87 5.32 -0.27
CA LEU A 57 10.08 5.24 -1.10
C LEU A 57 9.75 5.30 -2.60
N PHE A 58 8.67 4.66 -3.02
CA PHE A 58 8.30 4.61 -4.44
C PHE A 58 7.72 5.94 -4.94
N ALA A 59 6.85 6.57 -4.15
CA ALA A 59 6.08 7.73 -4.57
C ALA A 59 6.82 9.07 -4.44
N VAL A 60 7.79 9.18 -3.51
CA VAL A 60 8.48 10.43 -3.22
C VAL A 60 9.85 10.44 -3.87
N THR A 61 10.01 11.22 -4.93
CA THR A 61 11.25 11.29 -5.71
C THR A 61 12.34 12.15 -5.05
N ASP A 62 11.95 13.16 -4.29
CA ASP A 62 12.86 14.04 -3.57
C ASP A 62 13.24 13.42 -2.22
N LEU A 63 14.53 13.15 -2.02
CA LEU A 63 15.05 12.53 -0.79
C LEU A 63 14.84 13.41 0.46
N SER A 64 14.86 14.73 0.33
CA SER A 64 14.63 15.64 1.45
C SER A 64 13.16 15.60 1.89
N GLN A 65 12.23 15.61 0.95
CA GLN A 65 10.82 15.42 1.22
C GLN A 65 10.52 14.02 1.78
N MET A 66 11.20 13.00 1.27
CA MET A 66 11.10 11.64 1.79
C MET A 66 11.47 11.57 3.27
N ALA A 67 12.55 12.21 3.69
CA ALA A 67 12.94 12.29 5.10
C ALA A 67 11.84 12.93 5.95
N VAL A 68 11.22 14.01 5.47
CA VAL A 68 10.07 14.65 6.13
C VAL A 68 8.87 13.72 6.24
N TYR A 69 8.56 12.93 5.21
CA TYR A 69 7.47 11.95 5.27
C TYR A 69 7.75 10.86 6.32
N PHE A 70 8.99 10.40 6.44
CA PHE A 70 9.35 9.41 7.46
C PHE A 70 9.21 9.96 8.88
N THR A 71 9.55 11.22 9.14
CA THR A 71 9.31 11.82 10.47
C THR A 71 7.81 11.90 10.80
N ARG A 72 6.95 12.13 9.81
CA ARG A 72 5.50 12.12 9.98
C ARG A 72 4.91 10.73 10.16
N LEU A 73 5.42 9.74 9.44
CA LEU A 73 5.00 8.35 9.55
C LEU A 73 5.36 7.77 10.93
N PHE A 74 6.48 8.22 11.48
CA PHE A 74 6.97 7.81 12.80
C PHE A 74 7.04 9.01 13.75
N PRO A 75 5.93 9.38 14.42
CA PRO A 75 5.83 10.61 15.21
C PRO A 75 6.75 10.67 16.44
N PHE A 76 7.41 9.57 16.79
CA PHE A 76 8.45 9.52 17.81
C PHE A 76 9.83 10.01 17.31
N LEU A 77 9.98 10.28 16.01
CA LEU A 77 11.18 10.90 15.46
C LEU A 77 11.14 12.43 15.65
N PRO A 78 12.33 13.09 15.73
CA PRO A 78 12.39 14.53 15.80
C PRO A 78 11.65 15.16 14.61
N GLN A 79 10.71 16.06 14.89
CA GLN A 79 9.96 16.77 13.84
C GLN A 79 10.77 17.98 13.38
N PRO A 80 10.84 18.28 12.06
CA PRO A 80 11.49 19.48 11.56
C PRO A 80 10.85 20.76 12.13
N GLU A 81 11.68 21.74 12.47
CA GLU A 81 11.22 23.03 12.99
C GLU A 81 10.34 23.75 11.95
N GLY A 82 9.27 24.43 12.43
CA GLY A 82 8.36 25.19 11.58
C GLY A 82 7.28 24.39 10.87
N MET A 83 7.16 23.09 11.11
CA MET A 83 6.10 22.29 10.53
C MET A 83 4.79 22.48 11.28
N ALA A 84 3.78 23.07 10.61
CA ALA A 84 2.44 23.16 11.15
C ALA A 84 1.82 21.76 11.27
N TYR A 85 1.54 21.33 12.49
CA TYR A 85 0.77 20.13 12.76
C TYR A 85 -0.72 20.49 12.80
N PHE A 86 -1.46 20.08 11.79
CA PHE A 86 -2.91 20.29 11.75
C PHE A 86 -3.61 19.14 12.47
N ALA A 87 -3.99 19.35 13.72
CA ALA A 87 -4.66 18.36 14.56
C ALA A 87 -5.98 17.80 13.97
N GLY A 88 -6.56 18.49 12.98
CA GLY A 88 -7.78 18.05 12.28
C GLY A 88 -7.55 17.19 11.03
N ASP A 89 -6.30 17.03 10.57
CA ASP A 89 -6.01 16.33 9.32
C ASP A 89 -6.45 14.86 9.37
N TYR A 90 -6.31 14.19 10.50
CA TYR A 90 -6.77 12.80 10.65
C TYR A 90 -8.28 12.65 10.47
N LEU A 91 -9.08 13.63 10.91
CA LEU A 91 -10.53 13.63 10.70
C LEU A 91 -10.89 13.90 9.24
N LYS A 92 -10.20 14.84 8.61
CA LYS A 92 -10.37 15.16 7.19
C LYS A 92 -10.07 13.95 6.32
N TYR A 93 -8.90 13.36 6.47
CA TYR A 93 -8.49 12.21 5.68
C TYR A 93 -9.21 10.92 6.09
N GLY A 94 -9.59 10.78 7.35
CA GLY A 94 -10.44 9.69 7.81
C GLY A 94 -11.83 9.72 7.17
N ARG A 95 -12.43 10.90 6.97
CA ARG A 95 -13.69 11.04 6.22
C ARG A 95 -13.52 10.76 4.73
N LEU A 96 -12.41 11.22 4.14
CA LEU A 96 -12.16 11.06 2.70
C LEU A 96 -11.82 9.62 2.33
N TYR A 97 -10.96 8.97 3.09
CA TYR A 97 -10.43 7.63 2.78
C TYR A 97 -10.95 6.52 3.69
N GLY A 98 -11.77 6.84 4.71
CA GLY A 98 -12.20 5.88 5.72
C GLY A 98 -12.94 4.67 5.13
N LEU A 99 -13.80 4.89 4.13
CA LEU A 99 -14.50 3.81 3.44
C LEU A 99 -13.52 2.89 2.68
N SER A 100 -12.55 3.47 1.99
CA SER A 100 -11.53 2.71 1.26
C SER A 100 -10.62 1.93 2.21
N LEU A 101 -10.26 2.54 3.35
CA LEU A 101 -9.48 1.87 4.40
C LEU A 101 -10.27 0.70 5.02
N ALA A 102 -11.55 0.91 5.34
CA ALA A 102 -12.41 -0.13 5.88
C ALA A 102 -12.57 -1.29 4.88
N ALA A 103 -12.80 -0.99 3.60
CA ALA A 103 -12.84 -1.99 2.54
C ALA A 103 -11.49 -2.74 2.44
N GLY A 104 -10.36 -2.01 2.44
CA GLY A 104 -9.02 -2.60 2.42
C GLY A 104 -8.78 -3.55 3.59
N LEU A 105 -9.18 -3.18 4.81
CA LEU A 105 -9.09 -4.03 5.99
C LEU A 105 -9.93 -5.31 5.84
N VAL A 106 -11.16 -5.21 5.32
CA VAL A 106 -11.98 -6.39 5.04
C VAL A 106 -11.33 -7.28 3.99
N PHE A 107 -10.81 -6.71 2.90
CA PHE A 107 -10.14 -7.46 1.84
C PHE A 107 -8.80 -8.07 2.27
N ALA A 108 -8.13 -7.51 3.28
CA ALA A 108 -6.94 -8.09 3.88
C ALA A 108 -7.24 -9.36 4.71
N THR A 109 -8.51 -9.59 5.06
CA THR A 109 -8.92 -10.83 5.74
C THR A 109 -9.23 -11.94 4.74
N GLY A 110 -9.33 -13.18 5.23
CA GLY A 110 -9.80 -14.31 4.41
C GLY A 110 -11.33 -14.31 4.13
N LEU A 111 -12.09 -13.34 4.65
CA LEU A 111 -13.55 -13.31 4.54
C LEU A 111 -14.05 -13.19 3.10
N PRO A 112 -13.56 -12.26 2.26
CA PRO A 112 -14.01 -12.13 0.88
C PRO A 112 -13.78 -13.42 0.08
N MET A 113 -12.63 -14.06 0.29
CA MET A 113 -12.32 -15.32 -0.39
C MET A 113 -13.22 -16.47 0.08
N LYS A 114 -13.55 -16.55 1.39
CA LYS A 114 -14.50 -17.54 1.91
C LYS A 114 -15.89 -17.33 1.32
N LEU A 115 -16.33 -16.07 1.26
CA LEU A 115 -17.62 -15.70 0.68
C LEU A 115 -17.69 -16.04 -0.82
N TYR A 116 -16.66 -15.66 -1.58
CA TYR A 116 -16.56 -15.99 -3.00
C TYR A 116 -16.62 -17.50 -3.23
N ARG A 117 -15.83 -18.29 -2.50
CA ARG A 117 -15.83 -19.76 -2.63
C ARG A 117 -17.19 -20.40 -2.36
N ARG A 118 -17.98 -19.79 -1.45
CA ARG A 118 -19.34 -20.26 -1.14
C ARG A 118 -20.31 -20.02 -2.29
N PHE A 119 -20.17 -18.90 -3.00
CA PHE A 119 -21.14 -18.45 -4.00
C PHE A 119 -20.62 -18.50 -5.45
N LYS A 120 -19.38 -18.90 -5.68
CA LYS A 120 -18.71 -18.84 -7.01
C LYS A 120 -19.48 -19.55 -8.14
N ASN A 121 -20.29 -20.56 -7.82
CA ASN A 121 -21.07 -21.31 -8.80
C ASN A 121 -22.50 -20.77 -8.98
N SER A 122 -22.85 -19.68 -8.28
CA SER A 122 -24.17 -19.06 -8.43
C SER A 122 -24.18 -18.04 -9.57
N PRO A 123 -25.28 -17.92 -10.31
CA PRO A 123 -25.40 -16.88 -11.34
C PRO A 123 -25.30 -15.46 -10.75
N ALA A 124 -25.72 -15.28 -9.49
CA ALA A 124 -25.57 -14.00 -8.79
C ALA A 124 -24.10 -13.57 -8.64
N ALA A 125 -23.18 -14.50 -8.37
CA ALA A 125 -21.76 -14.19 -8.30
C ALA A 125 -21.21 -13.70 -9.66
N ALA A 126 -21.65 -14.34 -10.75
CA ALA A 126 -21.25 -13.90 -12.09
C ALA A 126 -21.77 -12.48 -12.41
N VAL A 127 -23.01 -12.17 -12.05
CA VAL A 127 -23.60 -10.83 -12.25
C VAL A 127 -22.83 -9.78 -11.44
N VAL A 128 -22.53 -10.06 -10.16
CA VAL A 128 -21.77 -9.14 -9.31
C VAL A 128 -20.35 -8.89 -9.88
N LEU A 129 -19.65 -9.95 -10.28
CA LEU A 129 -18.32 -9.81 -10.88
C LEU A 129 -18.36 -9.00 -12.18
N LEU A 130 -19.37 -9.24 -13.02
CA LEU A 130 -19.57 -8.49 -14.26
C LEU A 130 -19.88 -7.01 -13.97
N ALA A 131 -20.71 -6.72 -12.98
CA ALA A 131 -21.01 -5.35 -12.56
C ALA A 131 -19.76 -4.63 -12.03
N VAL A 132 -18.94 -5.30 -11.22
CA VAL A 132 -17.66 -4.76 -10.76
C VAL A 132 -16.72 -4.49 -11.94
N PHE A 133 -16.60 -5.44 -12.87
CA PHE A 133 -15.76 -5.27 -14.06
C PHE A 133 -16.20 -4.05 -14.88
N TRP A 134 -17.48 -3.91 -15.20
CA TRP A 134 -17.98 -2.76 -15.95
C TRP A 134 -17.88 -1.45 -15.15
N GLY A 135 -18.03 -1.51 -13.83
CA GLY A 135 -17.76 -0.36 -12.96
C GLY A 135 -16.32 0.13 -13.06
N CYS A 136 -15.35 -0.79 -13.04
CA CYS A 136 -13.93 -0.45 -13.26
C CYS A 136 -13.70 0.16 -14.65
N VAL A 137 -14.28 -0.43 -15.71
CA VAL A 137 -14.17 0.11 -17.08
C VAL A 137 -14.76 1.53 -17.15
N TYR A 138 -15.90 1.76 -16.51
CA TYR A 138 -16.50 3.09 -16.42
C TYR A 138 -15.61 4.09 -15.71
N CYS A 139 -15.03 3.74 -14.55
CA CYS A 139 -14.11 4.59 -13.82
C CYS A 139 -12.87 4.96 -14.66
N MET A 140 -12.30 3.99 -15.37
CA MET A 140 -11.18 4.23 -16.29
C MET A 140 -11.58 5.20 -17.43
N LYS A 141 -12.76 5.04 -18.03
CA LYS A 141 -13.26 5.92 -19.09
C LYS A 141 -13.47 7.35 -18.60
N MET A 142 -13.91 7.52 -17.35
CA MET A 142 -14.16 8.84 -16.77
C MET A 142 -12.88 9.55 -16.32
N GLY A 143 -11.71 8.92 -16.48
CA GLY A 143 -10.43 9.50 -16.06
C GLY A 143 -10.34 9.71 -14.54
N MET A 144 -11.12 8.95 -13.78
CA MET A 144 -11.01 8.94 -12.32
C MET A 144 -9.66 8.34 -11.99
N ASP A 145 -8.82 9.13 -11.36
CA ASP A 145 -7.42 8.88 -10.95
C ASP A 145 -6.82 7.57 -11.47
N ASP A 146 -5.94 7.70 -12.46
CA ASP A 146 -5.28 6.53 -13.05
C ASP A 146 -4.53 5.77 -11.94
N PRO A 147 -4.88 4.51 -11.64
CA PRO A 147 -4.18 3.72 -10.63
C PRO A 147 -2.75 3.39 -11.03
N PHE A 148 -2.36 3.65 -12.29
CA PHE A 148 -0.99 3.48 -12.76
C PHE A 148 -0.17 4.74 -12.50
N LEU A 149 0.63 4.70 -11.44
CA LEU A 149 1.69 5.69 -11.16
C LEU A 149 2.71 5.84 -12.31
N TYR A 150 2.68 4.93 -13.29
CA TYR A 150 3.64 4.87 -14.40
C TYR A 150 3.54 6.02 -15.41
N PHE A 151 2.44 6.74 -15.48
CA PHE A 151 2.21 7.77 -16.50
C PHE A 151 2.32 9.22 -15.99
N ARG A 152 2.85 9.42 -14.78
CA ARG A 152 3.04 10.76 -14.20
C ARG A 152 4.52 11.19 -14.11
N PHE A 153 5.38 10.62 -14.92
CA PHE A 153 6.78 11.01 -15.01
C PHE A 153 7.05 11.80 -16.28
#